data_e5c36272a2b69aca71c282696aef632b
#
_entry.id   e5c36272a2b69aca71c282696aef632b
#
_cell.length_a   1.000
_cell.length_b   1.000
_cell.length_c   1.000
_cell.angle_alpha   90.00
_cell.angle_beta   90.00
_cell.angle_gamma   90.00
#
_symmetry.space_group_name_H-M   'P 1'
#
loop_
_entity.id
_entity.type
_entity.pdbx_description
1 polymer ?
#
loop_
_entity_poly.entity_id
_entity_poly.type
_entity_poly.pdbx_seq_one_letter_code
_entity_poly.pdbx_strand_id
1 'polypeptide(L)'
;MKNILFLFILISFFTSCKTREILSSGSIKRYQIEGESLINTEVFITDPLKLRFDTLIQSSENRRGYIDVNEQKVVETVKVRVQSKGLVNSVDYIGKKMVLGVLFEKQSEPIYFIMNRRGVLELYIDQSGNVPYNNHNFKMISTEIPYLEIVIRKNKVRSVSKTVMTGY
;
A
#
# COMPACT_ATOMS: atom_id res chain seq x y z
N MET A 1 13.98 -44.99 18.59
CA MET A 1 12.71 -44.23 18.63
C MET A 1 12.79 -42.96 19.49
N LYS A 2 13.58 -42.87 20.58
CA LYS A 2 13.70 -41.65 21.41
C LYS A 2 14.28 -40.43 20.68
N ASN A 3 15.20 -40.62 19.70
CA ASN A 3 15.86 -39.51 19.01
C ASN A 3 14.97 -38.81 17.97
N ILE A 4 13.96 -39.50 17.42
CA ILE A 4 13.02 -38.92 16.44
C ILE A 4 12.04 -37.97 17.12
N LEU A 5 11.63 -38.28 18.36
CA LEU A 5 10.74 -37.42 19.14
C LEU A 5 11.40 -36.08 19.51
N PHE A 6 12.71 -36.10 19.78
CA PHE A 6 13.49 -34.92 20.11
C PHE A 6 13.64 -33.97 18.89
N LEU A 7 13.76 -34.54 17.68
CA LEU A 7 13.85 -33.79 16.42
C LEU A 7 12.53 -33.06 16.10
N PHE A 8 11.39 -33.70 16.36
CA PHE A 8 10.07 -33.09 16.15
C PHE A 8 9.80 -31.92 17.11
N ILE A 9 10.27 -31.99 18.36
CA ILE A 9 10.15 -30.90 19.33
C ILE A 9 11.01 -29.71 18.94
N LEU A 10 12.17 -29.94 18.35
CA LEU A 10 13.07 -28.84 17.92
C LEU A 10 12.53 -28.03 16.74
N ILE A 11 11.79 -28.66 15.82
CA ILE A 11 11.21 -28.02 14.63
C ILE A 11 10.04 -27.08 14.99
N SER A 12 9.31 -27.35 16.07
CA SER A 12 8.16 -26.56 16.49
C SER A 12 8.51 -25.18 17.09
N PHE A 13 9.79 -24.90 17.38
CA PHE A 13 10.21 -23.61 17.98
C PHE A 13 10.49 -22.49 16.96
N PHE A 14 10.46 -22.78 15.65
CA PHE A 14 10.80 -21.78 14.62
C PHE A 14 9.61 -21.14 13.93
N THR A 15 8.38 -21.36 14.38
CA THR A 15 7.23 -20.62 13.84
C THR A 15 7.23 -19.19 14.37
N SER A 16 7.98 -18.32 13.68
CA SER A 16 7.81 -16.87 13.82
C SER A 16 6.40 -16.52 13.37
N CYS A 17 5.52 -16.18 14.31
CA CYS A 17 4.14 -15.83 14.02
C CYS A 17 4.14 -14.48 13.27
N LYS A 18 4.00 -14.55 11.94
CA LYS A 18 3.77 -13.37 11.10
C LYS A 18 2.28 -13.07 11.12
N THR A 19 1.89 -11.93 11.61
CA THR A 19 0.49 -11.50 11.61
C THR A 19 0.33 -10.34 10.61
N ARG A 20 -0.67 -10.42 9.73
CA ARG A 20 -1.10 -9.26 8.93
C ARG A 20 -2.08 -8.45 9.75
N GLU A 21 -1.91 -7.15 9.73
CA GLU A 21 -2.76 -6.21 10.45
C GLU A 21 -3.02 -4.99 9.57
N ILE A 22 -4.24 -4.48 9.59
CA ILE A 22 -4.60 -3.24 8.87
C ILE A 22 -3.73 -2.10 9.39
N LEU A 23 -3.08 -1.39 8.46
CA LEU A 23 -2.25 -0.25 8.80
C LEU A 23 -3.14 0.94 9.21
N SER A 24 -3.14 1.22 10.51
CA SER A 24 -4.01 2.19 11.14
C SER A 24 -3.27 3.02 12.18
N SER A 25 -3.88 4.11 12.61
CA SER A 25 -3.35 4.92 13.73
C SER A 25 -3.18 4.10 15.01
N GLY A 26 -4.03 3.08 15.21
CA GLY A 26 -3.95 2.13 16.33
C GLY A 26 -2.74 1.22 16.22
N SER A 27 -2.48 0.61 15.03
CA SER A 27 -1.31 -0.23 14.81
C SER A 27 -0.02 0.59 14.88
N ILE A 28 0.00 1.80 14.29
CA ILE A 28 1.14 2.73 14.34
C ILE A 28 1.52 3.05 15.80
N LYS A 29 0.55 3.41 16.64
CA LYS A 29 0.79 3.68 18.07
C LYS A 29 1.23 2.44 18.84
N ARG A 30 0.54 1.31 18.63
CA ARG A 30 0.83 0.04 19.33
C ARG A 30 2.25 -0.44 19.11
N TYR A 31 2.76 -0.28 17.90
CA TYR A 31 4.09 -0.76 17.52
C TYR A 31 5.14 0.36 17.47
N GLN A 32 4.78 1.59 17.89
CA GLN A 32 5.66 2.76 17.89
C GLN A 32 6.35 2.99 16.54
N ILE A 33 5.55 2.86 15.45
CA ILE A 33 6.05 3.03 14.10
C ILE A 33 6.16 4.54 13.82
N GLU A 34 7.36 5.02 13.55
CA GLU A 34 7.59 6.37 13.04
C GLU A 34 7.23 6.42 11.56
N GLY A 35 6.68 7.57 11.09
CA GLY A 35 6.25 7.69 9.70
C GLY A 35 7.37 7.34 8.72
N GLU A 36 8.57 7.87 8.93
CA GLU A 36 9.73 7.62 8.07
C GLU A 36 10.18 6.14 8.06
N SER A 37 9.96 5.40 9.14
CA SER A 37 10.29 3.98 9.21
C SER A 37 9.39 3.11 8.31
N LEU A 38 8.29 3.67 7.81
CA LEU A 38 7.43 3.00 6.83
C LEU A 38 8.03 3.00 5.43
N ILE A 39 8.95 3.90 5.11
CA ILE A 39 9.62 3.93 3.80
C ILE A 39 10.34 2.59 3.57
N ASN A 40 10.20 2.03 2.37
CA ASN A 40 10.69 0.71 2.00
C ASN A 40 10.03 -0.47 2.75
N THR A 41 8.94 -0.22 3.49
CA THR A 41 8.17 -1.30 4.12
C THR A 41 7.23 -1.96 3.10
N GLU A 42 7.13 -3.28 3.17
CA GLU A 42 6.17 -4.05 2.39
C GLU A 42 4.76 -3.91 2.98
N VAL A 43 3.83 -3.50 2.13
CA VAL A 43 2.40 -3.40 2.44
C VAL A 43 1.59 -4.25 1.47
N PHE A 44 0.36 -4.58 1.85
CA PHE A 44 -0.54 -5.39 1.03
C PHE A 44 -1.89 -4.68 0.92
N ILE A 45 -2.52 -4.83 -0.24
CA ILE A 45 -3.85 -4.27 -0.47
C ILE A 45 -4.93 -5.30 -0.07
N THR A 46 -5.95 -4.83 0.68
CA THR A 46 -7.04 -5.70 1.17
C THR A 46 -7.98 -6.16 0.07
N ASP A 47 -8.30 -5.24 -0.85
CA ASP A 47 -9.31 -5.43 -1.89
C ASP A 47 -8.72 -5.13 -3.27
N PRO A 48 -9.27 -5.72 -4.34
CA PRO A 48 -8.77 -5.49 -5.69
C PRO A 48 -9.05 -4.05 -6.12
N LEU A 49 -8.04 -3.37 -6.65
CA LEU A 49 -8.17 -2.02 -7.20
C LEU A 49 -8.23 -2.08 -8.72
N LYS A 50 -9.26 -1.46 -9.29
CA LYS A 50 -9.39 -1.20 -10.73
C LYS A 50 -9.61 0.27 -10.96
N LEU A 51 -8.70 0.89 -11.71
CA LEU A 51 -8.78 2.28 -12.15
C LEU A 51 -8.93 2.33 -13.66
N ARG A 52 -9.69 3.30 -14.17
CA ARG A 52 -9.91 3.50 -15.59
C ARG A 52 -9.81 4.98 -15.94
N PHE A 53 -9.08 5.26 -17.01
CA PHE A 53 -8.97 6.58 -17.61
C PHE A 53 -9.34 6.46 -19.09
N ASP A 54 -10.28 7.30 -19.54
CA ASP A 54 -10.74 7.36 -20.93
C ASP A 54 -10.31 8.72 -21.51
N THR A 55 -9.60 8.72 -22.63
CA THR A 55 -9.28 9.92 -23.37
C THR A 55 -9.66 9.79 -24.82
N LEU A 56 -10.02 10.90 -25.46
CA LEU A 56 -10.27 11.00 -26.88
C LEU A 56 -9.07 11.69 -27.53
N ILE A 57 -8.45 11.02 -28.47
CA ILE A 57 -7.41 11.61 -29.30
C ILE A 57 -8.05 11.96 -30.64
N GLN A 58 -8.00 13.23 -30.99
CA GLN A 58 -8.45 13.70 -32.29
C GLN A 58 -7.24 14.00 -33.17
N SER A 59 -7.21 13.46 -34.36
CA SER A 59 -6.25 13.81 -35.39
C SER A 59 -6.98 14.31 -36.64
N SER A 60 -6.49 15.38 -37.23
CA SER A 60 -7.02 15.90 -38.48
C SER A 60 -5.97 15.83 -39.59
N GLU A 61 -6.35 15.26 -40.72
CA GLU A 61 -5.50 15.24 -41.93
C GLU A 61 -6.21 15.99 -43.07
N ASN A 62 -5.43 16.82 -43.81
CA ASN A 62 -5.94 17.44 -45.02
C ASN A 62 -5.73 16.50 -46.20
N ARG A 63 -6.82 16.00 -46.78
CA ARG A 63 -6.78 15.16 -47.98
C ARG A 63 -7.59 15.81 -49.08
N ARG A 64 -6.91 16.27 -50.14
CA ARG A 64 -7.52 16.76 -51.38
C ARG A 64 -8.60 17.84 -51.20
N GLY A 65 -8.38 18.75 -50.28
CA GLY A 65 -9.33 19.85 -49.99
C GLY A 65 -10.43 19.54 -48.96
N TYR A 66 -10.37 18.37 -48.35
CA TYR A 66 -11.23 17.99 -47.22
C TYR A 66 -10.37 17.79 -45.96
N ILE A 67 -10.94 18.10 -44.83
CA ILE A 67 -10.32 17.80 -43.53
C ILE A 67 -10.98 16.54 -43.00
N ASP A 68 -10.22 15.44 -42.96
CA ASP A 68 -10.63 14.21 -42.31
C ASP A 68 -10.33 14.31 -40.81
N VAL A 69 -11.32 14.19 -39.98
CA VAL A 69 -11.18 14.16 -38.51
C VAL A 69 -11.32 12.71 -38.06
N ASN A 70 -10.24 12.17 -37.53
CA ASN A 70 -10.24 10.83 -36.93
C ASN A 70 -10.30 10.97 -35.41
N GLU A 71 -11.27 10.33 -34.77
CA GLU A 71 -11.40 10.25 -33.33
C GLU A 71 -11.04 8.84 -32.88
N GLN A 72 -10.05 8.75 -31.99
CA GLN A 72 -9.66 7.50 -31.36
C GLN A 72 -9.89 7.57 -29.86
N LYS A 73 -10.71 6.68 -29.33
CA LYS A 73 -10.85 6.52 -27.89
C LYS A 73 -9.76 5.62 -27.35
N VAL A 74 -8.92 6.17 -26.47
CA VAL A 74 -7.91 5.41 -25.73
C VAL A 74 -8.44 5.14 -24.33
N VAL A 75 -8.41 3.88 -23.90
CA VAL A 75 -8.83 3.45 -22.57
C VAL A 75 -7.63 2.86 -21.87
N GLU A 76 -7.20 3.50 -20.78
CA GLU A 76 -6.15 3.00 -19.92
C GLU A 76 -6.77 2.37 -18.66
N THR A 77 -6.25 1.21 -18.26
CA THR A 77 -6.76 0.49 -17.08
C THR A 77 -5.60 0.04 -16.21
N VAL A 78 -5.62 0.45 -14.94
CA VAL A 78 -4.71 -0.01 -13.90
C VAL A 78 -5.42 -1.04 -13.04
N LYS A 79 -4.77 -2.18 -12.80
CA LYS A 79 -5.32 -3.28 -11.99
C LYS A 79 -4.32 -3.73 -10.95
N VAL A 80 -4.69 -3.64 -9.67
CA VAL A 80 -3.96 -4.22 -8.56
C VAL A 80 -4.81 -5.35 -7.97
N ARG A 81 -4.25 -6.55 -7.90
CA ARG A 81 -4.98 -7.72 -7.37
C ARG A 81 -5.00 -7.67 -5.85
N VAL A 82 -6.02 -8.30 -5.25
CA VAL A 82 -6.08 -8.51 -3.80
C VAL A 82 -4.78 -9.19 -3.32
N GLN A 83 -4.31 -8.79 -2.15
CA GLN A 83 -3.05 -9.26 -1.55
C GLN A 83 -1.77 -8.99 -2.38
N SER A 84 -1.86 -8.15 -3.44
CA SER A 84 -0.66 -7.67 -4.10
C SER A 84 0.23 -6.95 -3.10
N LYS A 85 1.52 -7.26 -3.19
CA LYS A 85 2.55 -6.61 -2.41
C LYS A 85 2.93 -5.29 -3.05
N GLY A 86 2.92 -4.22 -2.26
CA GLY A 86 3.45 -2.92 -2.60
C GLY A 86 4.62 -2.55 -1.70
N LEU A 87 5.40 -1.58 -2.13
CA LEU A 87 6.49 -0.99 -1.36
C LEU A 87 6.16 0.48 -1.07
N VAL A 88 6.22 0.89 0.19
CA VAL A 88 6.04 2.29 0.55
C VAL A 88 7.22 3.10 0.02
N ASN A 89 6.93 4.04 -0.89
CA ASN A 89 7.92 4.90 -1.54
C ASN A 89 8.05 6.27 -0.86
N SER A 90 6.93 6.81 -0.39
CA SER A 90 6.90 8.11 0.30
C SER A 90 5.94 8.11 1.47
N VAL A 91 6.23 8.98 2.44
CA VAL A 91 5.37 9.30 3.57
C VAL A 91 5.25 10.81 3.63
N ASP A 92 4.03 11.30 3.44
CA ASP A 92 3.69 12.71 3.42
C ASP A 92 2.53 13.00 4.37
N TYR A 93 2.22 14.29 4.57
CA TYR A 93 1.12 14.72 5.42
C TYR A 93 0.28 15.79 4.74
N ILE A 94 -1.03 15.59 4.66
CA ILE A 94 -2.00 16.62 4.27
C ILE A 94 -2.70 17.09 5.54
N GLY A 95 -2.25 18.22 6.08
CA GLY A 95 -2.64 18.69 7.42
C GLY A 95 -2.16 17.70 8.49
N LYS A 96 -3.10 17.07 9.20
CA LYS A 96 -2.80 16.04 10.23
C LYS A 96 -2.94 14.60 9.73
N LYS A 97 -3.25 14.41 8.45
CA LYS A 97 -3.49 13.09 7.88
C LYS A 97 -2.23 12.60 7.20
N MET A 98 -1.77 11.42 7.59
CA MET A 98 -0.67 10.72 6.92
C MET A 98 -1.11 10.28 5.53
N VAL A 99 -0.23 10.43 4.55
CA VAL A 99 -0.39 9.96 3.17
C VAL A 99 0.79 9.08 2.84
N LEU A 100 0.53 7.90 2.31
CA LEU A 100 1.56 6.97 1.84
C LEU A 100 1.48 6.83 0.32
N GLY A 101 2.60 7.02 -0.36
CA GLY A 101 2.77 6.62 -1.76
C GLY A 101 3.27 5.19 -1.83
N VAL A 102 2.56 4.31 -2.53
CA VAL A 102 2.86 2.87 -2.62
C VAL A 102 3.09 2.46 -4.06
N LEU A 103 4.24 1.86 -4.33
CA LEU A 103 4.59 1.27 -5.62
C LEU A 103 4.17 -0.21 -5.63
N PHE A 104 3.28 -0.59 -6.54
CA PHE A 104 2.90 -2.00 -6.76
C PHE A 104 3.73 -2.68 -7.86
N GLU A 105 4.43 -1.89 -8.67
CA GLU A 105 5.39 -2.34 -9.70
C GLU A 105 6.65 -1.47 -9.65
N LYS A 106 7.82 -2.02 -10.02
CA LYS A 106 9.11 -1.35 -9.85
C LYS A 106 9.28 -0.04 -10.64
N GLN A 107 8.55 0.14 -11.73
CA GLN A 107 8.66 1.30 -12.62
C GLN A 107 7.35 2.08 -12.73
N SER A 108 6.39 1.81 -11.84
CA SER A 108 5.12 2.53 -11.81
C SER A 108 5.22 3.79 -10.97
N GLU A 109 4.31 4.72 -11.24
CA GLU A 109 4.03 5.83 -10.33
C GLU A 109 3.38 5.30 -9.05
N PRO A 110 3.55 5.99 -7.90
CA PRO A 110 2.92 5.58 -6.65
C PRO A 110 1.40 5.78 -6.68
N ILE A 111 0.69 4.82 -6.10
CA ILE A 111 -0.72 4.97 -5.75
C ILE A 111 -0.77 5.47 -4.30
N TYR A 112 -1.56 6.52 -4.05
CA TYR A 112 -1.60 7.17 -2.74
C TYR A 112 -2.71 6.62 -1.86
N PHE A 113 -2.39 6.47 -0.57
CA PHE A 113 -3.32 6.08 0.49
C PHE A 113 -3.29 7.12 1.59
N ILE A 114 -4.46 7.52 2.10
CA ILE A 114 -4.60 8.58 3.10
C ILE A 114 -5.25 8.05 4.37
N MET A 115 -4.80 8.54 5.53
CA MET A 115 -5.42 8.25 6.82
C MET A 115 -6.83 8.87 6.88
N ASN A 116 -7.86 8.04 6.94
CA ASN A 116 -9.24 8.49 7.04
C ASN A 116 -9.62 8.89 8.47
N ARG A 117 -10.87 9.32 8.68
CA ARG A 117 -11.38 9.74 10.00
C ARG A 117 -11.41 8.58 11.02
N ARG A 118 -11.47 7.33 10.58
CA ARG A 118 -11.43 6.12 11.44
C ARG A 118 -9.99 5.75 11.79
N GLY A 119 -9.00 6.49 11.29
CA GLY A 119 -7.58 6.22 11.51
C GLY A 119 -7.05 5.03 10.71
N VAL A 120 -7.64 4.70 9.56
CA VAL A 120 -7.20 3.63 8.67
C VAL A 120 -6.65 4.25 7.38
N LEU A 121 -5.59 3.67 6.83
CA LEU A 121 -5.03 4.07 5.54
C LEU A 121 -5.83 3.44 4.41
N GLU A 122 -6.63 4.26 3.73
CA GLU A 122 -7.47 3.90 2.59
C GLU A 122 -6.99 4.59 1.31
N LEU A 123 -7.39 4.08 0.16
CA LEU A 123 -7.08 4.70 -1.14
C LEU A 123 -7.44 6.19 -1.13
N TYR A 124 -6.51 7.02 -1.58
CA TYR A 124 -6.76 8.45 -1.75
C TYR A 124 -7.65 8.69 -2.98
N ILE A 125 -8.83 9.26 -2.73
CA ILE A 125 -9.77 9.69 -3.75
C ILE A 125 -9.93 11.20 -3.58
N ASP A 126 -9.80 11.96 -4.66
CA ASP A 126 -9.94 13.41 -4.67
C ASP A 126 -11.40 13.86 -4.44
N GLN A 127 -11.61 15.17 -4.33
CA GLN A 127 -12.95 15.75 -4.13
C GLN A 127 -13.91 15.47 -5.30
N SER A 128 -13.38 15.18 -6.48
CA SER A 128 -14.15 14.86 -7.69
C SER A 128 -14.44 13.35 -7.83
N GLY A 129 -14.00 12.54 -6.86
CA GLY A 129 -14.19 11.09 -6.87
C GLY A 129 -13.18 10.34 -7.75
N ASN A 130 -12.06 10.97 -8.10
CA ASN A 130 -11.02 10.38 -8.93
C ASN A 130 -9.79 9.99 -8.09
N VAL A 131 -9.01 9.06 -8.62
CA VAL A 131 -7.72 8.64 -8.10
C VAL A 131 -6.62 9.25 -8.97
N PRO A 132 -5.80 10.16 -8.42
CA PRO A 132 -4.65 10.70 -9.14
C PRO A 132 -3.60 9.59 -9.34
N TYR A 133 -3.22 9.35 -10.59
CA TYR A 133 -2.18 8.38 -10.96
C TYR A 133 -1.57 8.74 -12.30
N ASN A 134 -0.24 8.71 -12.41
CA ASN A 134 0.51 8.98 -13.65
C ASN A 134 0.09 10.28 -14.36
N ASN A 135 -0.03 11.38 -13.60
CA ASN A 135 -0.48 12.69 -14.08
C ASN A 135 -1.89 12.73 -14.68
N HIS A 136 -2.69 11.70 -14.49
CA HIS A 136 -4.08 11.60 -14.92
C HIS A 136 -5.03 11.36 -13.75
N ASN A 137 -6.30 11.70 -13.95
CA ASN A 137 -7.36 11.48 -12.98
C ASN A 137 -8.17 10.25 -13.39
N PHE A 138 -7.89 9.11 -12.77
CA PHE A 138 -8.56 7.85 -13.02
C PHE A 138 -9.85 7.73 -12.22
N LYS A 139 -10.87 7.13 -12.82
CA LYS A 139 -12.09 6.71 -12.10
C LYS A 139 -11.85 5.33 -11.48
N MET A 140 -12.18 5.20 -10.20
CA MET A 140 -12.25 3.90 -9.56
C MET A 140 -13.51 3.15 -10.05
N ILE A 141 -13.32 1.92 -10.56
CA ILE A 141 -14.40 1.04 -11.01
C ILE A 141 -14.58 -0.21 -10.14
N SER A 142 -13.72 -0.40 -9.13
CA SER A 142 -13.93 -1.38 -8.06
C SER A 142 -15.02 -0.90 -7.10
N THR A 143 -15.79 -1.84 -6.54
CA THR A 143 -16.93 -1.53 -5.64
C THR A 143 -16.49 -1.14 -4.24
N GLU A 144 -15.33 -1.64 -3.79
CA GLU A 144 -14.82 -1.43 -2.44
C GLU A 144 -13.57 -0.56 -2.47
N ILE A 145 -13.44 0.33 -1.48
CA ILE A 145 -12.25 1.16 -1.29
C ILE A 145 -11.23 0.32 -0.54
N PRO A 146 -10.07 0.01 -1.16
CA PRO A 146 -9.07 -0.82 -0.53
C PRO A 146 -8.31 -0.10 0.59
N TYR A 147 -7.91 -0.88 1.59
CA TYR A 147 -7.04 -0.48 2.69
C TYR A 147 -5.66 -1.09 2.54
N LEU A 148 -4.71 -0.62 3.35
CA LEU A 148 -3.38 -1.21 3.45
C LEU A 148 -3.25 -2.10 4.68
N GLU A 149 -2.61 -3.26 4.49
CA GLU A 149 -2.15 -4.15 5.55
C GLU A 149 -0.63 -4.16 5.63
N ILE A 150 -0.11 -4.37 6.84
CA ILE A 150 1.32 -4.54 7.11
C ILE A 150 1.57 -5.88 7.80
N VAL A 151 2.72 -6.48 7.55
CA VAL A 151 3.15 -7.69 8.25
C VAL A 151 3.97 -7.32 9.47
N ILE A 152 3.45 -7.65 10.65
CA ILE A 152 4.13 -7.48 11.92
C ILE A 152 4.82 -8.78 12.31
N ARG A 153 6.13 -8.75 12.53
CA ARG A 153 6.90 -9.84 13.12
C ARG A 153 7.12 -9.54 14.60
N LYS A 154 6.50 -10.30 15.47
CA LYS A 154 6.75 -10.22 16.91
C LYS A 154 8.00 -11.03 17.22
N ASN A 155 9.13 -10.37 17.39
CA ASN A 155 10.30 -10.99 17.97
C ASN A 155 10.06 -11.16 19.47
N LYS A 156 10.41 -12.33 20.05
CA LYS A 156 10.36 -12.52 21.50
C LYS A 156 11.22 -11.45 22.17
N VAL A 157 10.62 -10.66 23.04
CA VAL A 157 11.34 -9.65 23.82
C VAL A 157 12.36 -10.40 24.69
N ARG A 158 13.65 -10.18 24.45
CA ARG A 158 14.67 -10.57 25.40
C ARG A 158 14.56 -9.57 26.56
N SER A 159 14.13 -10.03 27.74
CA SER A 159 14.18 -9.24 28.96
C SER A 159 15.63 -8.89 29.25
N VAL A 160 16.00 -7.61 29.10
CA VAL A 160 17.29 -7.10 29.57
C VAL A 160 17.05 -6.63 31.00
N SER A 161 17.48 -7.42 31.99
CA SER A 161 17.50 -6.97 33.38
C SER A 161 18.67 -5.97 33.53
N LYS A 162 18.34 -4.69 33.75
CA LYS A 162 19.33 -3.68 34.10
C LYS A 162 19.47 -3.65 35.61
N THR A 163 20.54 -4.25 36.14
CA THR A 163 20.87 -4.13 37.57
C THR A 163 21.49 -2.75 37.77
N VAL A 164 20.75 -1.86 38.43
CA VAL A 164 21.33 -0.58 38.89
C VAL A 164 22.05 -0.86 40.20
N MET A 165 23.38 -0.82 40.21
CA MET A 165 24.12 -0.80 41.44
C MET A 165 24.00 0.61 42.05
N THR A 166 23.28 0.70 43.17
CA THR A 166 23.37 1.87 44.06
C THR A 166 24.71 1.79 44.79
N GLY A 167 25.66 2.62 44.35
CA GLY A 167 26.91 2.81 45.11
C GLY A 167 26.62 3.43 46.47
N TYR A 168 27.38 3.04 47.45
CA TYR A 168 27.43 3.61 48.81
C TYR A 168 27.92 5.05 48.76
#